data_1e7a2c35903d19b631d28222bb5bd8db
#
_entry.id   1e7a2c35903d19b631d28222bb5bd8db
#
_cell.length_a   1.000
_cell.length_b   1.000
_cell.length_c   1.000
_cell.angle_alpha   90.00
_cell.angle_beta   90.00
_cell.angle_gamma   90.00
#
_symmetry.space_group_name_H-M   'P 1'
#
loop_
_entity.id
_entity.type
_entity.pdbx_description
1 polymer ?
#
loop_
_entity_poly.entity_id
_entity_poly.type
_entity_poly.pdbx_seq_one_letter_code
_entity_poly.pdbx_strand_id
1 'polypeptide(L)'
;MKLTKLRTITSLFTVAAVAGVVALAIPANGAGTTDNRFITVTGVGTISVVPDAVRFNATVSALASTNAAALSSASKSAAAVRAALIAKGIATKDIRSANISVYPEYNWTQEAGTKITGYRASQSFDVLVRTASKAGSIIEAVVTAGGDNVQLGGVIPVTLNPS
;
A
#
# COMPACT_ATOMS: atom_id res chain seq x y z
N MET A 1 90.67 -1.28 1.86
CA MET A 1 91.79 -1.27 2.79
C MET A 1 91.36 -2.05 4.01
N LYS A 2 92.11 -3.16 4.27
CA LYS A 2 92.27 -3.94 5.50
C LYS A 2 91.00 -4.57 6.14
N LEU A 3 90.81 -5.90 6.03
CA LEU A 3 91.40 -7.01 6.85
C LEU A 3 91.10 -6.81 8.33
N THR A 4 90.63 -7.70 9.15
CA THR A 4 91.04 -9.10 9.38
C THR A 4 90.20 -9.77 10.45
N LYS A 5 89.89 -11.04 10.29
CA LYS A 5 90.12 -12.22 11.17
C LYS A 5 89.10 -12.51 12.22
N LEU A 6 88.38 -13.62 12.09
CA LEU A 6 88.74 -14.99 12.47
C LEU A 6 89.01 -15.19 13.98
N ARG A 7 88.09 -15.97 14.60
CA ARG A 7 88.53 -17.08 15.45
C ARG A 7 87.38 -17.94 15.93
N THR A 8 87.35 -19.14 15.41
CA THR A 8 86.83 -20.39 15.95
C THR A 8 87.26 -20.62 17.42
N ILE A 9 86.40 -21.18 18.24
CA ILE A 9 86.77 -22.14 19.28
C ILE A 9 85.60 -23.15 19.45
N THR A 10 85.98 -24.38 19.26
CA THR A 10 85.34 -25.67 19.44
C THR A 10 85.29 -26.05 20.91
N SER A 11 84.30 -26.70 21.39
CA SER A 11 84.30 -27.85 22.33
C SER A 11 82.82 -28.19 22.65
N LEU A 12 82.38 -29.31 22.32
CA LEU A 12 82.61 -30.72 22.69
C LEU A 12 81.83 -31.11 23.96
N PHE A 13 80.94 -32.04 23.78
CA PHE A 13 80.35 -33.02 24.71
C PHE A 13 79.39 -32.56 25.83
N THR A 14 78.18 -32.99 25.81
CA THR A 14 77.73 -34.20 26.54
C THR A 14 76.41 -34.72 26.10
N VAL A 15 76.41 -36.00 25.85
CA VAL A 15 75.20 -36.85 25.63
C VAL A 15 74.53 -37.09 26.98
N ALA A 16 73.28 -36.87 27.11
CA ALA A 16 72.41 -37.53 28.09
C ALA A 16 71.03 -37.82 27.47
N ALA A 17 70.83 -39.05 27.22
CA ALA A 17 69.54 -39.63 26.88
C ALA A 17 68.60 -39.62 28.09
N VAL A 18 67.39 -39.11 27.95
CA VAL A 18 66.31 -39.50 28.81
C VAL A 18 65.01 -39.46 28.00
N ALA A 19 64.53 -40.67 27.79
CA ALA A 19 63.12 -41.16 27.77
C ALA A 19 62.02 -40.17 27.38
N GLY A 20 61.41 -40.57 26.33
CA GLY A 20 60.03 -40.45 25.92
C GLY A 20 58.96 -39.80 26.82
N VAL A 21 58.44 -38.75 26.34
CA VAL A 21 57.03 -38.46 26.51
C VAL A 21 56.48 -38.15 25.11
N VAL A 22 55.84 -39.15 24.55
CA VAL A 22 54.94 -38.97 23.42
C VAL A 22 53.75 -38.12 23.94
N ALA A 23 53.88 -36.85 23.89
CA ALA A 23 52.70 -35.98 24.03
C ALA A 23 51.88 -36.18 22.78
N LEU A 24 50.81 -36.97 22.90
CA LEU A 24 49.69 -36.94 21.96
C LEU A 24 49.17 -35.49 21.93
N ALA A 25 49.63 -34.74 20.96
CA ALA A 25 49.01 -33.49 20.60
C ALA A 25 47.64 -33.86 20.03
N ILE A 26 46.64 -33.87 20.88
CA ILE A 26 45.25 -33.84 20.48
C ILE A 26 45.09 -32.50 19.79
N PRO A 27 44.79 -32.47 18.48
CA PRO A 27 44.38 -31.19 17.89
C PRO A 27 43.10 -30.78 18.62
N ALA A 28 43.22 -29.76 19.44
CA ALA A 28 42.05 -29.05 19.91
C ALA A 28 41.41 -28.41 18.66
N ASN A 29 40.58 -29.20 17.97
CA ASN A 29 39.61 -28.66 17.07
C ASN A 29 38.60 -27.86 17.91
N GLY A 30 39.05 -26.78 18.47
CA GLY A 30 38.19 -25.67 18.85
C GLY A 30 37.74 -24.98 17.54
N ALA A 31 36.93 -25.67 16.73
CA ALA A 31 36.06 -24.98 15.83
C ALA A 31 35.09 -24.18 16.74
N GLY A 32 35.55 -23.03 17.17
CA GLY A 32 34.68 -22.02 17.70
C GLY A 32 33.72 -21.71 16.58
N THR A 33 32.55 -22.36 16.58
CA THR A 33 31.41 -21.79 15.95
C THR A 33 31.26 -20.43 16.59
N THR A 34 31.70 -19.39 15.88
CA THR A 34 31.26 -18.04 16.15
C THR A 34 29.73 -18.08 15.93
N ASP A 35 29.02 -18.55 16.96
CA ASP A 35 27.61 -18.28 17.07
C ASP A 35 27.49 -16.75 16.97
N ASN A 36 27.20 -16.28 15.77
CA ASN A 36 26.80 -14.89 15.55
C ASN A 36 25.51 -14.67 16.36
N ARG A 37 25.70 -14.42 17.66
CA ARG A 37 24.61 -14.05 18.54
C ARG A 37 24.20 -12.65 18.17
N PHE A 38 23.14 -12.55 17.39
CA PHE A 38 22.52 -11.28 17.07
C PHE A 38 21.15 -11.21 17.77
N ILE A 39 20.84 -10.05 18.25
CA ILE A 39 19.51 -9.74 18.78
C ILE A 39 18.82 -8.92 17.71
N THR A 40 17.73 -9.46 17.16
CA THR A 40 16.86 -8.70 16.26
C THR A 40 15.83 -7.98 17.11
N VAL A 41 15.85 -6.65 17.04
CA VAL A 41 14.85 -5.81 17.70
C VAL A 41 14.00 -5.14 16.63
N THR A 42 12.70 -5.33 16.74
CA THR A 42 11.72 -4.65 15.87
C THR A 42 11.15 -3.47 16.65
N GLY A 43 11.38 -2.27 16.13
CA GLY A 43 10.76 -1.06 16.65
C GLY A 43 9.61 -0.63 15.75
N VAL A 44 8.48 -0.22 16.34
CA VAL A 44 7.38 0.41 15.61
C VAL A 44 7.43 1.91 15.90
N GLY A 45 7.60 2.70 14.84
CA GLY A 45 7.51 4.16 14.91
C GLY A 45 6.19 4.63 14.29
N THR A 46 5.49 5.54 14.97
CA THR A 46 4.31 6.20 14.42
C THR A 46 4.68 7.63 14.09
N ILE A 47 4.39 8.03 12.86
CA ILE A 47 4.55 9.41 12.40
C ILE A 47 3.18 10.00 12.09
N SER A 48 2.90 11.19 12.56
CA SER A 48 1.71 11.96 12.18
C SER A 48 2.07 12.91 11.06
N VAL A 49 1.40 12.76 9.92
CA VAL A 49 1.58 13.62 8.74
C VAL A 49 0.28 14.32 8.43
N VAL A 50 0.34 15.60 8.07
CA VAL A 50 -0.84 16.34 7.63
C VAL A 50 -1.24 15.82 6.24
N PRO A 51 -2.48 15.37 6.05
CA PRO A 51 -2.96 14.90 4.74
C PRO A 51 -2.91 16.02 3.71
N ASP A 52 -2.36 15.74 2.54
CA ASP A 52 -2.24 16.66 1.40
C ASP A 52 -3.30 16.41 0.33
N ALA A 53 -3.95 15.25 0.38
CA ALA A 53 -4.95 14.82 -0.58
C ALA A 53 -6.19 14.25 0.13
N VAL A 54 -7.26 14.12 -0.65
CA VAL A 54 -8.53 13.53 -0.20
C VAL A 54 -9.00 12.51 -1.23
N ARG A 55 -9.43 11.36 -0.76
CA ARG A 55 -10.14 10.36 -1.56
C ARG A 55 -11.60 10.33 -1.15
N PHE A 56 -12.51 10.28 -2.13
CA PHE A 56 -13.91 10.08 -1.87
C PHE A 56 -14.53 9.16 -2.92
N ASN A 57 -15.65 8.56 -2.54
CA ASN A 57 -16.49 7.77 -3.44
C ASN A 57 -17.73 8.58 -3.81
N ALA A 58 -18.10 8.56 -5.08
CA ALA A 58 -19.36 9.11 -5.57
C ALA A 58 -20.12 8.02 -6.31
N THR A 59 -21.34 7.73 -5.87
CA THR A 59 -22.23 6.76 -6.53
C THR A 59 -23.39 7.51 -7.17
N VAL A 60 -23.55 7.30 -8.45
CA VAL A 60 -24.69 7.79 -9.21
C VAL A 60 -25.69 6.65 -9.33
N SER A 61 -26.96 6.88 -8.98
CA SER A 61 -28.00 5.87 -9.13
C SER A 61 -29.27 6.47 -9.77
N ALA A 62 -29.91 5.70 -10.64
CA ALA A 62 -31.15 6.10 -11.27
C ALA A 62 -32.17 4.95 -11.24
N LEU A 63 -33.42 5.29 -11.00
CA LEU A 63 -34.56 4.36 -11.02
C LEU A 63 -35.39 4.59 -12.28
N ALA A 64 -35.77 3.52 -12.96
CA ALA A 64 -36.69 3.58 -14.12
C ALA A 64 -37.52 2.30 -14.23
N SER A 65 -38.53 2.32 -15.08
CA SER A 65 -39.45 1.18 -15.30
C SER A 65 -38.77 -0.01 -16.00
N THR A 66 -37.66 0.19 -16.70
CA THR A 66 -36.89 -0.87 -17.38
C THR A 66 -35.39 -0.79 -17.07
N ASN A 67 -34.68 -1.92 -17.16
CA ASN A 67 -33.24 -2.00 -17.01
C ASN A 67 -32.51 -1.03 -17.94
N ALA A 68 -32.92 -0.99 -19.22
CA ALA A 68 -32.27 -0.15 -20.23
C ALA A 68 -32.42 1.34 -19.90
N ALA A 69 -33.65 1.76 -19.48
CA ALA A 69 -33.90 3.14 -19.10
C ALA A 69 -33.16 3.55 -17.84
N ALA A 70 -33.08 2.68 -16.82
CA ALA A 70 -32.31 2.92 -15.60
C ALA A 70 -30.81 3.09 -15.89
N LEU A 71 -30.27 2.17 -16.70
CA LEU A 71 -28.84 2.24 -17.08
C LEU A 71 -28.52 3.49 -17.91
N SER A 72 -29.41 3.83 -18.88
CA SER A 72 -29.22 5.04 -19.68
C SER A 72 -29.22 6.31 -18.83
N SER A 73 -30.18 6.40 -17.89
CA SER A 73 -30.28 7.54 -16.97
C SER A 73 -29.06 7.64 -16.05
N ALA A 74 -28.66 6.54 -15.43
CA ALA A 74 -27.46 6.49 -14.58
C ALA A 74 -26.20 6.88 -15.36
N SER A 75 -26.05 6.39 -16.60
CA SER A 75 -24.90 6.70 -17.46
C SER A 75 -24.84 8.18 -17.84
N LYS A 76 -25.98 8.82 -18.10
CA LYS A 76 -26.02 10.28 -18.36
C LYS A 76 -25.57 11.08 -17.15
N SER A 77 -26.10 10.77 -15.96
CA SER A 77 -25.70 11.45 -14.72
C SER A 77 -24.22 11.17 -14.40
N ALA A 78 -23.75 9.96 -14.62
CA ALA A 78 -22.36 9.59 -14.44
C ALA A 78 -21.41 10.36 -15.38
N ALA A 79 -21.81 10.55 -16.64
CA ALA A 79 -21.05 11.36 -17.59
C ALA A 79 -20.99 12.84 -17.17
N ALA A 80 -22.09 13.40 -16.66
CA ALA A 80 -22.14 14.76 -16.14
C ALA A 80 -21.21 14.94 -14.92
N VAL A 81 -21.25 14.01 -13.97
CA VAL A 81 -20.35 14.01 -12.80
C VAL A 81 -18.88 13.93 -13.24
N ARG A 82 -18.54 13.04 -14.18
CA ARG A 82 -17.18 12.91 -14.70
C ARG A 82 -16.73 14.20 -15.40
N ALA A 83 -17.58 14.82 -16.19
CA ALA A 83 -17.29 16.11 -16.85
C ALA A 83 -17.04 17.21 -15.83
N ALA A 84 -17.84 17.30 -14.77
CA ALA A 84 -17.67 18.25 -13.68
C ALA A 84 -16.34 18.06 -12.94
N LEU A 85 -15.95 16.83 -12.66
CA LEU A 85 -14.67 16.49 -12.05
C LEU A 85 -13.47 16.97 -12.92
N ILE A 86 -13.55 16.70 -14.23
CA ILE A 86 -12.51 17.14 -15.19
C ILE A 86 -12.47 18.68 -15.27
N ALA A 87 -13.63 19.33 -15.32
CA ALA A 87 -13.71 20.80 -15.33
C ALA A 87 -13.13 21.45 -14.08
N LYS A 88 -13.17 20.75 -12.92
CA LYS A 88 -12.52 21.17 -11.67
C LYS A 88 -11.03 20.81 -11.60
N GLY A 89 -10.46 20.28 -12.68
CA GLY A 89 -9.03 19.98 -12.80
C GLY A 89 -8.60 18.64 -12.24
N ILE A 90 -9.55 17.70 -12.00
CA ILE A 90 -9.19 16.33 -11.64
C ILE A 90 -8.70 15.58 -12.87
N ALA A 91 -7.49 15.03 -12.78
CA ALA A 91 -6.93 14.25 -13.88
C ALA A 91 -7.73 12.96 -14.11
N THR A 92 -7.89 12.55 -15.36
CA THR A 92 -8.64 11.33 -15.71
C THR A 92 -8.14 10.08 -15.00
N LYS A 93 -6.82 9.99 -14.75
CA LYS A 93 -6.18 8.89 -14.00
C LYS A 93 -6.60 8.82 -12.53
N ASP A 94 -7.04 9.92 -11.97
CA ASP A 94 -7.47 10.05 -10.57
C ASP A 94 -9.00 9.83 -10.42
N ILE A 95 -9.70 9.57 -11.52
CA ILE A 95 -11.12 9.23 -11.56
C ILE A 95 -11.24 7.76 -12.01
N ARG A 96 -11.58 6.87 -11.10
CA ARG A 96 -11.75 5.44 -11.40
C ARG A 96 -13.23 5.07 -11.33
N SER A 97 -13.75 4.43 -12.38
CA SER A 97 -15.04 3.75 -12.30
C SER A 97 -14.86 2.45 -11.53
N ALA A 98 -15.55 2.33 -10.40
CA ALA A 98 -15.37 1.22 -9.48
C ALA A 98 -16.38 0.10 -9.72
N ASN A 99 -17.63 0.43 -9.93
CA ASN A 99 -18.70 -0.55 -10.08
C ASN A 99 -19.84 -0.01 -10.96
N ILE A 100 -20.44 -0.92 -11.75
CA ILE A 100 -21.71 -0.67 -12.46
C ILE A 100 -22.61 -1.85 -12.15
N SER A 101 -23.81 -1.58 -11.66
CA SER A 101 -24.80 -2.61 -11.32
C SER A 101 -26.20 -2.17 -11.73
N VAL A 102 -27.03 -3.14 -12.08
CA VAL A 102 -28.45 -2.94 -12.34
C VAL A 102 -29.21 -4.06 -11.65
N TYR A 103 -30.20 -3.71 -10.86
CA TYR A 103 -31.01 -4.69 -10.13
C TYR A 103 -32.48 -4.22 -10.04
N PRO A 104 -33.45 -5.17 -9.95
CA PRO A 104 -34.82 -4.83 -9.75
C PRO A 104 -35.09 -4.27 -8.35
N GLU A 105 -35.93 -3.28 -8.26
CA GLU A 105 -36.49 -2.75 -7.02
C GLU A 105 -37.83 -3.41 -6.74
N TYR A 106 -38.02 -3.83 -5.51
CA TYR A 106 -39.21 -4.50 -5.05
C TYR A 106 -39.94 -3.66 -4.01
N ASN A 107 -41.25 -3.63 -4.10
CA ASN A 107 -42.09 -3.19 -2.99
C ASN A 107 -42.89 -4.38 -2.48
N TRP A 108 -42.97 -4.50 -1.17
CA TRP A 108 -43.79 -5.49 -0.51
C TRP A 108 -44.97 -4.83 0.17
N THR A 109 -46.19 -5.34 -0.10
CA THR A 109 -47.40 -4.95 0.61
C THR A 109 -48.13 -6.20 1.09
N GLN A 110 -48.82 -6.10 2.22
CA GLN A 110 -49.54 -7.23 2.80
C GLN A 110 -50.65 -7.78 1.88
N GLU A 111 -51.24 -6.91 1.06
CA GLU A 111 -52.34 -7.28 0.16
C GLU A 111 -51.88 -7.84 -1.19
N ALA A 112 -50.75 -7.31 -1.71
CA ALA A 112 -50.30 -7.65 -3.07
C ALA A 112 -48.96 -8.48 -3.09
N GLY A 113 -48.40 -8.77 -1.92
CA GLY A 113 -47.08 -9.45 -1.81
C GLY A 113 -45.95 -8.61 -2.41
N THR A 114 -44.93 -9.29 -2.92
CA THR A 114 -43.78 -8.65 -3.54
C THR A 114 -44.00 -8.31 -5.00
N LYS A 115 -43.92 -7.03 -5.37
CA LYS A 115 -44.02 -6.57 -6.76
C LYS A 115 -42.77 -5.78 -7.15
N ILE A 116 -42.32 -5.96 -8.41
CA ILE A 116 -41.26 -5.13 -8.99
C ILE A 116 -41.85 -3.74 -9.26
N THR A 117 -41.22 -2.71 -8.67
CA THR A 117 -41.61 -1.30 -8.87
C THR A 117 -40.77 -0.61 -9.94
N GLY A 118 -39.62 -1.17 -10.27
CA GLY A 118 -38.72 -0.63 -11.27
C GLY A 118 -37.37 -1.32 -11.23
N TYR A 119 -36.40 -0.68 -11.86
CA TYR A 119 -34.99 -1.13 -11.90
C TYR A 119 -34.11 0.01 -11.51
N ARG A 120 -33.15 -0.27 -10.62
CA ARG A 120 -32.15 0.69 -10.19
C ARG A 120 -30.83 0.36 -10.86
N ALA A 121 -30.27 1.33 -11.59
CA ALA A 121 -28.90 1.27 -12.07
C ALA A 121 -28.02 2.16 -11.20
N SER A 122 -26.83 1.67 -10.85
CA SER A 122 -25.87 2.41 -10.05
C SER A 122 -24.47 2.33 -10.68
N GLN A 123 -23.76 3.45 -10.65
CA GLN A 123 -22.37 3.54 -11.09
C GLN A 123 -21.55 4.31 -10.05
N SER A 124 -20.48 3.70 -9.57
CA SER A 124 -19.60 4.29 -8.55
C SER A 124 -18.28 4.77 -9.16
N PHE A 125 -17.76 5.84 -8.58
CA PHE A 125 -16.47 6.43 -8.90
C PHE A 125 -15.64 6.57 -7.63
N ASP A 126 -14.37 6.19 -7.69
CA ASP A 126 -13.35 6.57 -6.72
C ASP A 126 -12.56 7.73 -7.27
N VAL A 127 -12.54 8.82 -6.52
CA VAL A 127 -11.92 10.08 -6.93
C VAL A 127 -10.82 10.45 -5.96
N LEU A 128 -9.63 10.72 -6.50
CA LEU A 128 -8.50 11.24 -5.75
C LEU A 128 -8.31 12.74 -6.04
N VAL A 129 -8.47 13.55 -5.00
CA VAL A 129 -8.22 15.00 -5.03
C VAL A 129 -6.84 15.24 -4.43
N ARG A 130 -5.85 15.59 -5.27
CA ARG A 130 -4.45 15.79 -4.86
C ARG A 130 -4.19 17.07 -4.06
N THR A 131 -5.17 17.93 -3.93
CA THR A 131 -5.10 19.16 -3.15
C THR A 131 -6.26 19.20 -2.18
N ALA A 132 -6.03 18.83 -0.93
CA ALA A 132 -7.07 18.67 0.08
C ALA A 132 -7.95 19.92 0.24
N SER A 133 -7.38 21.12 0.12
CA SER A 133 -8.12 22.39 0.23
C SER A 133 -9.19 22.60 -0.85
N LYS A 134 -9.07 21.91 -1.99
CA LYS A 134 -10.06 21.98 -3.09
C LYS A 134 -11.18 20.97 -2.99
N ALA A 135 -11.10 20.03 -2.05
CA ALA A 135 -12.05 18.93 -1.95
C ALA A 135 -13.50 19.42 -1.81
N GLY A 136 -13.76 20.42 -0.98
CA GLY A 136 -15.12 20.96 -0.77
C GLY A 136 -15.76 21.45 -2.08
N SER A 137 -15.06 22.31 -2.84
CA SER A 137 -15.59 22.85 -4.10
C SER A 137 -15.74 21.80 -5.20
N ILE A 138 -14.97 20.71 -5.15
CA ILE A 138 -15.09 19.60 -6.09
C ILE A 138 -16.30 18.75 -5.74
N ILE A 139 -16.50 18.45 -4.45
CA ILE A 139 -17.67 17.71 -3.96
C ILE A 139 -18.96 18.45 -4.31
N GLU A 140 -19.01 19.77 -4.09
CA GLU A 140 -20.15 20.59 -4.45
C GLU A 140 -20.46 20.52 -5.96
N ALA A 141 -19.43 20.58 -6.81
CA ALA A 141 -19.59 20.44 -8.25
C ALA A 141 -20.13 19.07 -8.67
N VAL A 142 -19.70 18.01 -7.99
CA VAL A 142 -20.21 16.64 -8.22
C VAL A 142 -21.70 16.54 -7.87
N VAL A 143 -22.10 17.07 -6.71
CA VAL A 143 -23.51 17.07 -6.30
C VAL A 143 -24.35 17.89 -7.24
N THR A 144 -23.89 19.08 -7.64
CA THR A 144 -24.60 19.94 -8.58
C THR A 144 -24.76 19.26 -9.94
N ALA A 145 -23.73 18.60 -10.45
CA ALA A 145 -23.76 17.95 -11.76
C ALA A 145 -24.61 16.66 -11.80
N GLY A 146 -24.62 15.91 -10.72
CA GLY A 146 -25.38 14.66 -10.63
C GLY A 146 -26.76 14.80 -10.03
N GLY A 147 -27.06 15.93 -9.39
CA GLY A 147 -28.34 16.20 -8.75
C GLY A 147 -28.72 15.16 -7.69
N ASP A 148 -30.00 14.88 -7.56
CA ASP A 148 -30.54 13.93 -6.59
C ASP A 148 -30.12 12.47 -6.81
N ASN A 149 -29.51 12.19 -7.97
CA ASN A 149 -29.03 10.86 -8.31
C ASN A 149 -27.65 10.54 -7.73
N VAL A 150 -26.96 11.51 -7.09
CA VAL A 150 -25.61 11.32 -6.53
C VAL A 150 -25.66 11.08 -5.04
N GLN A 151 -24.99 10.04 -4.60
CA GLN A 151 -24.66 9.76 -3.22
C GLN A 151 -23.16 9.84 -3.02
N LEU A 152 -22.74 10.60 -2.03
CA LEU A 152 -21.33 10.71 -1.62
C LEU A 152 -21.06 9.81 -0.43
N GLY A 153 -19.97 9.10 -0.49
CA GLY A 153 -19.53 8.23 0.59
C GLY A 153 -18.02 8.29 0.80
N GLY A 154 -17.58 8.01 2.02
CA GLY A 154 -16.19 7.73 2.33
C GLY A 154 -15.22 8.85 1.98
N VAL A 155 -15.42 10.07 2.48
CA VAL A 155 -14.42 11.14 2.36
C VAL A 155 -13.27 10.84 3.31
N ILE A 156 -12.12 10.44 2.78
CA ILE A 156 -10.96 9.98 3.54
C ILE A 156 -9.77 10.87 3.21
N PRO A 157 -9.16 11.54 4.22
CA PRO A 157 -7.90 12.21 4.02
C PRO A 157 -6.78 11.19 3.75
N VAL A 158 -5.91 11.47 2.80
CA VAL A 158 -4.78 10.62 2.41
C VAL A 158 -3.51 11.44 2.26
N THR A 159 -2.37 10.81 2.49
CA THR A 159 -1.05 11.39 2.22
C THR A 159 -0.47 10.71 0.99
N LEU A 160 -0.11 11.50 -0.02
CA LEU A 160 0.37 10.98 -1.31
C LEU A 160 1.84 10.59 -1.27
N ASN A 161 2.61 11.23 -0.40
CA ASN A 161 4.04 10.99 -0.29
C ASN A 161 4.43 10.98 1.19
N PRO A 162 4.34 9.83 1.89
CA PRO A 162 4.89 9.70 3.23
C PRO A 162 6.41 9.74 3.12
N SER A 163 7.00 10.89 3.42
CA SER A 163 8.46 11.07 3.54
C SER A 163 8.95 10.57 4.90
#